data_7c343deb3edd34aa44f47de1acfc1274
#
_entry.id   7c343deb3edd34aa44f47de1acfc1274
#
_cell.length_a   1.000
_cell.length_b   1.000
_cell.length_c   1.000
_cell.angle_alpha   90.00
_cell.angle_beta   90.00
_cell.angle_gamma   90.00
#
_symmetry.space_group_name_H-M   'P 1'
#
loop_
_entity.id
_entity.type
_entity.pdbx_description
1 polymer ?
#
loop_
_entity_poly.entity_id
_entity_poly.type
_entity_poly.pdbx_seq_one_letter_code
_entity_poly.pdbx_strand_id
1 'polypeptide(L)'
;MRLVLSTIDSPLPPLSPLVLNPVQTPVALYLQRLAPSSRQTMRYVLQEAADRLGAEDAAIDEFPWHQLQPGHITALVAALREDGYAPNTSSLYVNAIRGVMNQAWQQNLITQDHLLKIRAVKAGGGSRLVKGRNLRRNLIRELMDVCAADPRPQGLRDAAIIAILYGSGMRKSESVNMDLWQVDVEQRSLQVLGKGNKELIKFAPAWAFEKLEAWLAFRRANLPDGVEDDSFLFNRIRRGNHITRDRLTKHAIYYIAKQRGRQVGVDIMPHDFRRSFITRVIEEYDVSIAQKLAHHANIATTVSYDVRDDNERRNVTDRFLL
;
A
#
# COMPACT_ATOMS: atom_id res chain seq x y z
N MET A 1 -9.68 -13.95 -22.11
CA MET A 1 -9.08 -14.07 -23.49
C MET A 1 -7.95 -15.09 -23.41
N ARG A 2 -8.09 -16.26 -24.03
CA ARG A 2 -7.05 -17.28 -24.06
C ARG A 2 -5.83 -16.71 -24.79
N LEU A 3 -4.65 -16.80 -24.18
CA LEU A 3 -3.39 -16.62 -24.90
C LEU A 3 -3.29 -17.75 -25.94
N VAL A 4 -3.63 -17.44 -27.18
CA VAL A 4 -3.27 -18.30 -28.29
C VAL A 4 -1.77 -18.10 -28.49
N LEU A 5 -0.97 -19.04 -28.01
CA LEU A 5 0.50 -19.04 -28.15
C LEU A 5 0.97 -19.11 -29.63
N SER A 6 0.04 -18.88 -30.57
CA SER A 6 0.24 -19.03 -32.03
C SER A 6 0.96 -17.84 -32.70
N THR A 7 1.38 -16.82 -31.97
CA THR A 7 2.09 -15.65 -32.56
C THR A 7 3.60 -15.62 -32.32
N ILE A 8 4.17 -16.69 -31.76
CA ILE A 8 5.62 -16.84 -31.63
C ILE A 8 6.04 -17.80 -32.76
N ASP A 9 6.94 -17.38 -33.64
CA ASP A 9 7.45 -18.13 -34.83
C ASP A 9 8.08 -19.50 -34.50
N SER A 10 8.18 -19.85 -33.23
CA SER A 10 8.51 -21.19 -32.75
C SER A 10 7.65 -21.49 -31.53
N PRO A 11 6.80 -22.51 -31.57
CA PRO A 11 5.96 -22.88 -30.45
C PRO A 11 6.84 -23.23 -29.23
N LEU A 12 6.59 -22.55 -28.12
CA LEU A 12 7.25 -22.90 -26.86
C LEU A 12 6.84 -24.34 -26.46
N PRO A 13 7.76 -25.15 -25.91
CA PRO A 13 7.43 -26.50 -25.47
C PRO A 13 6.32 -26.48 -24.43
N PRO A 14 5.41 -27.45 -24.45
CA PRO A 14 4.36 -27.59 -23.45
C PRO A 14 4.98 -27.81 -22.06
N LEU A 15 4.37 -27.21 -21.05
CA LEU A 15 4.81 -27.33 -19.66
C LEU A 15 4.32 -28.65 -19.06
N SER A 16 5.19 -29.33 -18.30
CA SER A 16 4.85 -30.59 -17.60
C SER A 16 4.84 -30.36 -16.08
N PRO A 17 3.88 -30.95 -15.34
CA PRO A 17 3.80 -30.80 -13.88
C PRO A 17 5.06 -31.31 -13.17
N LEU A 18 5.42 -30.63 -12.08
CA LEU A 18 6.50 -31.04 -11.19
C LEU A 18 5.93 -31.80 -10.00
N VAL A 19 6.34 -33.05 -9.83
CA VAL A 19 5.91 -33.89 -8.70
C VAL A 19 6.83 -33.61 -7.50
N LEU A 20 6.46 -32.64 -6.67
CA LEU A 20 7.10 -32.34 -5.39
C LEU A 20 6.08 -32.36 -4.26
N ASN A 21 6.56 -32.58 -3.03
CA ASN A 21 5.73 -32.33 -1.85
C ASN A 21 5.25 -30.88 -1.88
N PRO A 22 3.93 -30.59 -1.75
CA PRO A 22 3.38 -29.23 -1.80
C PRO A 22 4.08 -28.23 -0.87
N VAL A 23 4.61 -28.67 0.27
CA VAL A 23 5.36 -27.81 1.22
C VAL A 23 6.74 -27.42 0.67
N GLN A 24 7.26 -28.16 -0.31
CA GLN A 24 8.61 -27.97 -0.87
C GLN A 24 8.61 -27.36 -2.27
N THR A 25 7.45 -27.04 -2.83
CA THR A 25 7.42 -26.40 -4.15
C THR A 25 8.08 -25.03 -4.14
N PRO A 26 8.69 -24.59 -5.27
CA PRO A 26 9.25 -23.25 -5.37
C PRO A 26 8.26 -22.13 -5.01
N VAL A 27 6.98 -22.33 -5.35
CA VAL A 27 5.90 -21.38 -5.00
C VAL A 27 5.67 -21.34 -3.51
N ALA A 28 5.53 -22.49 -2.84
CA ALA A 28 5.30 -22.56 -1.41
C ALA A 28 6.42 -21.88 -0.64
N LEU A 29 7.68 -22.16 -0.99
CA LEU A 29 8.86 -21.55 -0.37
C LEU A 29 8.91 -20.03 -0.63
N TYR A 30 8.60 -19.58 -1.83
CA TYR A 30 8.51 -18.15 -2.14
C TYR A 30 7.46 -17.45 -1.28
N LEU A 31 6.24 -18.02 -1.21
CA LEU A 31 5.14 -17.43 -0.46
C LEU A 31 5.39 -17.43 1.06
N GLN A 32 6.04 -18.46 1.61
CA GLN A 32 6.39 -18.53 3.04
C GLN A 32 7.31 -17.39 3.48
N ARG A 33 8.20 -16.93 2.62
CA ARG A 33 9.13 -15.82 2.90
C ARG A 33 8.47 -14.44 2.94
N LEU A 34 7.23 -14.35 2.47
CA LEU A 34 6.51 -13.07 2.37
C LEU A 34 5.69 -12.78 3.62
N ALA A 35 5.56 -11.50 3.94
CA ALA A 35 4.60 -11.05 4.94
C ALA A 35 3.16 -11.47 4.56
N PRO A 36 2.26 -11.72 5.54
CA PRO A 36 0.92 -12.27 5.27
C PRO A 36 0.13 -11.51 4.19
N SER A 37 0.14 -10.17 4.21
CA SER A 37 -0.56 -9.35 3.21
C SER A 37 0.06 -9.46 1.81
N SER A 38 1.38 -9.55 1.71
CA SER A 38 2.07 -9.75 0.44
C SER A 38 1.84 -11.16 -0.10
N ARG A 39 1.80 -12.15 0.78
CA ARG A 39 1.54 -13.56 0.42
C ARG A 39 0.20 -13.71 -0.30
N GLN A 40 -0.87 -13.10 0.23
CA GLN A 40 -2.19 -13.15 -0.40
C GLN A 40 -2.17 -12.53 -1.81
N THR A 41 -1.55 -11.35 -1.96
CA THR A 41 -1.43 -10.68 -3.25
C THR A 41 -0.61 -11.51 -4.23
N MET A 42 0.54 -12.06 -3.80
CA MET A 42 1.39 -12.85 -4.70
C MET A 42 0.75 -14.18 -5.09
N ARG A 43 -0.02 -14.80 -4.19
CA ARG A 43 -0.80 -16.00 -4.50
C ARG A 43 -1.81 -15.72 -5.63
N TYR A 44 -2.56 -14.63 -5.53
CA TYR A 44 -3.50 -14.21 -6.57
C TYR A 44 -2.78 -13.96 -7.91
N VAL A 45 -1.69 -13.20 -7.88
CA VAL A 45 -0.91 -12.85 -9.08
C VAL A 45 -0.32 -14.11 -9.76
N LEU A 46 0.17 -15.07 -8.98
CA LEU A 46 0.71 -16.31 -9.50
C LEU A 46 -0.39 -17.19 -10.06
N GLN A 47 -1.55 -17.29 -9.41
CA GLN A 47 -2.69 -18.05 -9.95
C GLN A 47 -3.11 -17.49 -11.31
N GLU A 48 -3.35 -16.18 -11.39
CA GLU A 48 -3.73 -15.53 -12.65
C GLU A 48 -2.63 -15.69 -13.74
N ALA A 49 -1.36 -15.67 -13.35
CA ALA A 49 -0.28 -15.92 -14.30
C ALA A 49 -0.29 -17.37 -14.83
N ALA A 50 -0.53 -18.36 -13.96
CA ALA A 50 -0.65 -19.75 -14.35
C ALA A 50 -1.85 -19.98 -15.29
N ASP A 51 -3.02 -19.42 -14.94
CA ASP A 51 -4.23 -19.51 -15.74
C ASP A 51 -4.01 -18.95 -17.15
N ARG A 52 -3.38 -17.77 -17.26
CA ARG A 52 -3.04 -17.14 -18.54
C ARG A 52 -1.99 -17.91 -19.36
N LEU A 53 -1.16 -18.69 -18.70
CA LEU A 53 -0.16 -19.55 -19.35
C LEU A 53 -0.69 -20.95 -19.68
N GLY A 54 -2.01 -21.17 -19.56
CA GLY A 54 -2.71 -22.35 -20.04
C GLY A 54 -2.97 -23.41 -18.98
N ALA A 55 -2.81 -23.07 -17.70
CA ALA A 55 -3.10 -23.97 -16.57
C ALA A 55 -4.36 -23.54 -15.82
N GLU A 56 -5.46 -23.30 -16.55
CA GLU A 56 -6.77 -22.97 -15.96
C GLU A 56 -7.16 -24.07 -14.95
N ASP A 57 -7.59 -23.64 -13.76
CA ASP A 57 -8.03 -24.51 -12.65
C ASP A 57 -6.93 -25.36 -11.98
N ALA A 58 -5.68 -25.30 -12.42
CA ALA A 58 -4.59 -25.99 -11.75
C ALA A 58 -4.15 -25.22 -10.49
N ALA A 59 -3.83 -25.94 -9.42
CA ALA A 59 -3.23 -25.32 -8.25
C ALA A 59 -1.87 -24.71 -8.59
N ILE A 60 -1.58 -23.52 -8.08
CA ILE A 60 -0.31 -22.83 -8.34
C ILE A 60 0.93 -23.65 -7.93
N ASP A 61 0.76 -24.58 -7.00
CA ASP A 61 1.82 -25.46 -6.54
C ASP A 61 2.10 -26.61 -7.54
N GLU A 62 1.16 -26.94 -8.43
CA GLU A 62 1.26 -27.95 -9.47
C GLU A 62 1.76 -27.37 -10.80
N PHE A 63 1.68 -26.05 -10.99
CA PHE A 63 2.14 -25.40 -12.20
C PHE A 63 3.67 -25.53 -12.33
N PRO A 64 4.20 -25.93 -13.49
CA PRO A 64 5.62 -26.24 -13.69
C PRO A 64 6.47 -24.97 -13.87
N TRP A 65 6.53 -24.12 -12.85
CA TRP A 65 7.25 -22.82 -12.87
C TRP A 65 8.69 -22.95 -13.37
N HIS A 66 9.39 -24.02 -12.98
CA HIS A 66 10.79 -24.27 -13.36
C HIS A 66 11.01 -24.45 -14.87
N GLN A 67 9.95 -24.72 -15.63
CA GLN A 67 10.01 -24.89 -17.10
C GLN A 67 9.74 -23.59 -17.86
N LEU A 68 9.36 -22.49 -17.16
CA LEU A 68 9.12 -21.21 -17.81
C LEU A 68 10.36 -20.71 -18.53
N GLN A 69 10.19 -20.37 -19.81
CA GLN A 69 11.20 -19.70 -20.62
C GLN A 69 10.95 -18.19 -20.65
N PRO A 70 11.95 -17.37 -21.00
CA PRO A 70 11.79 -15.93 -21.18
C PRO A 70 10.61 -15.55 -22.08
N GLY A 71 10.38 -16.34 -23.15
CA GLY A 71 9.27 -16.14 -24.09
C GLY A 71 7.89 -16.23 -23.44
N HIS A 72 7.67 -17.16 -22.51
CA HIS A 72 6.40 -17.29 -21.78
C HIS A 72 6.10 -16.01 -20.98
N ILE A 73 7.12 -15.46 -20.31
CA ILE A 73 6.95 -14.24 -19.50
C ILE A 73 6.72 -13.04 -20.40
N THR A 74 7.39 -12.97 -21.55
CA THR A 74 7.19 -11.90 -22.55
C THR A 74 5.77 -11.94 -23.10
N ALA A 75 5.24 -13.13 -23.44
CA ALA A 75 3.88 -13.33 -23.90
C ALA A 75 2.86 -12.92 -22.82
N LEU A 76 3.09 -13.32 -21.55
CA LEU A 76 2.25 -12.89 -20.43
C LEU A 76 2.21 -11.37 -20.28
N VAL A 77 3.36 -10.70 -20.37
CA VAL A 77 3.44 -9.23 -20.29
C VAL A 77 2.70 -8.55 -21.44
N ALA A 78 2.79 -9.12 -22.66
CA ALA A 78 2.06 -8.63 -23.83
C ALA A 78 0.54 -8.73 -23.61
N ALA A 79 0.05 -9.90 -23.18
CA ALA A 79 -1.36 -10.11 -22.89
C ALA A 79 -1.90 -9.18 -21.78
N LEU A 80 -1.13 -8.99 -20.68
CA LEU A 80 -1.50 -8.05 -19.62
C LEU A 80 -1.60 -6.62 -20.15
N ARG A 81 -0.75 -6.23 -21.10
CA ARG A 81 -0.79 -4.91 -21.74
C ARG A 81 -2.02 -4.76 -22.65
N GLU A 82 -2.34 -5.77 -23.45
CA GLU A 82 -3.53 -5.79 -24.31
C GLU A 82 -4.81 -5.67 -23.47
N ASP A 83 -4.87 -6.34 -22.32
CA ASP A 83 -5.98 -6.22 -21.36
C ASP A 83 -5.98 -4.88 -20.59
N GLY A 84 -5.06 -3.96 -20.90
CA GLY A 84 -5.02 -2.62 -20.33
C GLY A 84 -4.43 -2.52 -18.93
N TYR A 85 -3.73 -3.54 -18.43
CA TYR A 85 -3.05 -3.47 -17.14
C TYR A 85 -1.99 -2.37 -17.11
N ALA A 86 -1.84 -1.74 -15.94
CA ALA A 86 -0.80 -0.71 -15.77
C ALA A 86 0.59 -1.34 -15.75
N PRO A 87 1.65 -0.63 -16.23
CA PRO A 87 3.02 -1.14 -16.22
C PRO A 87 3.51 -1.64 -14.85
N ASN A 88 3.12 -0.95 -13.78
CA ASN A 88 3.43 -1.38 -12.41
C ASN A 88 2.76 -2.71 -12.04
N THR A 89 1.56 -2.97 -12.56
CA THR A 89 0.86 -4.25 -12.36
C THR A 89 1.59 -5.35 -13.12
N SER A 90 1.94 -5.16 -14.38
CA SER A 90 2.75 -6.13 -15.15
C SER A 90 4.10 -6.41 -14.46
N SER A 91 4.72 -5.38 -13.89
CA SER A 91 5.94 -5.54 -13.08
C SER A 91 5.73 -6.43 -11.85
N LEU A 92 4.55 -6.39 -11.25
CA LEU A 92 4.21 -7.23 -10.10
C LEU A 92 4.20 -8.73 -10.49
N TYR A 93 3.61 -9.06 -11.65
CA TYR A 93 3.61 -10.43 -12.19
C TYR A 93 5.02 -10.94 -12.46
N VAL A 94 5.81 -10.15 -13.18
CA VAL A 94 7.22 -10.50 -13.48
C VAL A 94 8.03 -10.69 -12.20
N ASN A 95 7.84 -9.85 -11.20
CA ASN A 95 8.55 -9.96 -9.91
C ASN A 95 8.10 -11.19 -9.10
N ALA A 96 6.81 -11.55 -9.14
CA ALA A 96 6.31 -12.76 -8.51
C ALA A 96 6.93 -14.00 -9.14
N ILE A 97 6.94 -14.09 -10.48
CA ILE A 97 7.57 -15.20 -11.23
C ILE A 97 9.07 -15.28 -10.93
N ARG A 98 9.78 -14.16 -10.95
CA ARG A 98 11.22 -14.12 -10.58
C ARG A 98 11.47 -14.63 -9.16
N GLY A 99 10.57 -14.33 -8.24
CA GLY A 99 10.63 -14.82 -6.87
C GLY A 99 10.54 -16.36 -6.82
N VAL A 100 9.60 -16.94 -7.55
CA VAL A 100 9.43 -18.39 -7.68
C VAL A 100 10.63 -19.04 -8.39
N MET A 101 11.09 -18.46 -9.50
CA MET A 101 12.25 -18.97 -10.24
C MET A 101 13.54 -18.93 -9.40
N ASN A 102 13.67 -17.93 -8.53
CA ASN A 102 14.79 -17.88 -7.58
C ASN A 102 14.75 -19.04 -6.57
N GLN A 103 13.55 -19.46 -6.12
CA GLN A 103 13.40 -20.65 -5.28
C GLN A 103 13.68 -21.95 -6.09
N ALA A 104 13.22 -22.03 -7.34
CA ALA A 104 13.53 -23.14 -8.22
C ALA A 104 15.05 -23.30 -8.44
N TRP A 105 15.77 -22.21 -8.59
CA TRP A 105 17.24 -22.22 -8.66
C TRP A 105 17.88 -22.69 -7.35
N GLN A 106 17.43 -22.20 -6.21
CA GLN A 106 17.94 -22.66 -4.90
C GLN A 106 17.71 -24.14 -4.64
N GLN A 107 16.70 -24.74 -5.27
CA GLN A 107 16.40 -26.17 -5.25
C GLN A 107 17.10 -26.97 -6.37
N ASN A 108 17.98 -26.33 -7.15
CA ASN A 108 18.65 -26.94 -8.31
C ASN A 108 17.70 -27.46 -9.42
N LEU A 109 16.47 -26.94 -9.49
CA LEU A 109 15.50 -27.28 -10.55
C LEU A 109 15.80 -26.54 -11.86
N ILE A 110 16.55 -25.45 -11.80
CA ILE A 110 17.00 -24.67 -12.97
C ILE A 110 18.46 -24.25 -12.80
N THR A 111 19.13 -23.99 -13.92
CA THR A 111 20.50 -23.47 -13.93
C THR A 111 20.55 -21.98 -13.62
N GLN A 112 21.73 -21.49 -13.24
CA GLN A 112 21.96 -20.05 -13.05
C GLN A 112 21.77 -19.28 -14.36
N ASP A 113 22.20 -19.82 -15.49
CA ASP A 113 22.00 -19.19 -16.82
C ASP A 113 20.50 -19.03 -17.12
N HIS A 114 19.68 -20.06 -16.85
CA HIS A 114 18.25 -19.95 -17.00
C HIS A 114 17.66 -18.85 -16.12
N LEU A 115 18.02 -18.80 -14.84
CA LEU A 115 17.56 -17.73 -13.93
C LEU A 115 17.96 -16.34 -14.42
N LEU A 116 19.17 -16.15 -14.94
CA LEU A 116 19.63 -14.87 -15.49
C LEU A 116 18.81 -14.45 -16.71
N LYS A 117 18.50 -15.38 -17.62
CA LYS A 117 17.63 -15.13 -18.78
C LYS A 117 16.23 -14.69 -18.34
N ILE A 118 15.63 -15.36 -17.34
CA ILE A 118 14.33 -14.96 -16.76
C ILE A 118 14.41 -13.56 -16.13
N ARG A 119 15.48 -13.27 -15.39
CA ARG A 119 15.68 -11.94 -14.76
C ARG A 119 15.87 -10.82 -15.77
N ALA A 120 16.38 -11.11 -16.96
CA ALA A 120 16.57 -10.15 -18.03
C ALA A 120 15.26 -9.70 -18.71
N VAL A 121 14.17 -10.47 -18.59
CA VAL A 121 12.87 -10.11 -19.17
C VAL A 121 12.35 -8.84 -18.51
N LYS A 122 12.08 -7.81 -19.31
CA LYS A 122 11.52 -6.54 -18.83
C LYS A 122 10.00 -6.61 -18.75
N ALA A 123 9.43 -6.09 -17.68
CA ALA A 123 7.98 -6.01 -17.49
C ALA A 123 7.26 -4.98 -18.39
N GLY A 124 8.01 -4.36 -19.30
CA GLY A 124 7.55 -3.22 -20.10
C GLY A 124 7.81 -1.89 -19.38
N GLY A 125 8.10 -0.87 -20.19
CA GLY A 125 8.32 0.49 -19.72
C GLY A 125 7.02 1.29 -19.71
N GLY A 126 6.99 2.37 -18.96
CA GLY A 126 5.92 3.34 -18.89
C GLY A 126 5.51 3.66 -17.46
N SER A 127 5.08 4.87 -17.25
CA SER A 127 4.42 5.29 -16.02
C SER A 127 3.06 5.87 -16.37
N ARG A 128 2.02 5.49 -15.63
CA ARG A 128 0.77 6.24 -15.67
C ARG A 128 0.87 7.38 -14.67
N LEU A 129 0.24 8.49 -14.97
CA LEU A 129 0.09 9.58 -13.99
C LEU A 129 -0.41 9.00 -12.68
N VAL A 130 0.26 9.37 -11.60
CA VAL A 130 -0.07 8.86 -10.27
C VAL A 130 -1.49 9.30 -9.91
N LYS A 131 -2.43 8.35 -9.87
CA LYS A 131 -3.79 8.60 -9.41
C LYS A 131 -3.74 8.95 -7.93
N GLY A 132 -4.33 10.08 -7.55
CA GLY A 132 -4.44 10.55 -6.17
C GLY A 132 -4.58 12.05 -6.15
N ARG A 133 -5.26 12.56 -5.12
CA ARG A 133 -5.58 13.99 -5.01
C ARG A 133 -4.66 14.64 -3.98
N ASN A 134 -4.31 15.88 -4.23
CA ASN A 134 -3.77 16.76 -3.21
C ASN A 134 -4.94 17.49 -2.54
N LEU A 135 -5.18 17.21 -1.27
CA LEU A 135 -6.29 17.80 -0.50
C LEU A 135 -5.86 19.18 0.03
N ARG A 136 -6.55 20.21 -0.41
CA ARG A 136 -6.31 21.59 0.03
C ARG A 136 -6.65 21.77 1.51
N ARG A 137 -6.03 22.75 2.18
CA ARG A 137 -6.28 23.05 3.61
C ARG A 137 -7.77 23.28 3.92
N ASN A 138 -8.47 24.00 3.05
CA ASN A 138 -9.89 24.26 3.25
C ASN A 138 -10.72 22.98 3.27
N LEU A 139 -10.43 22.04 2.37
CA LEU A 139 -11.12 20.74 2.35
C LEU A 139 -10.87 19.93 3.65
N ILE A 140 -9.68 20.04 4.23
CA ILE A 140 -9.41 19.39 5.53
C ILE A 140 -10.23 20.06 6.65
N ARG A 141 -10.40 21.39 6.62
CA ARG A 141 -11.29 22.11 7.57
C ARG A 141 -12.73 21.64 7.40
N GLU A 142 -13.25 21.62 6.18
CA GLU A 142 -14.60 21.13 5.87
C GLU A 142 -14.82 19.68 6.36
N LEU A 143 -13.82 18.81 6.22
CA LEU A 143 -13.87 17.46 6.78
C LEU A 143 -13.94 17.46 8.30
N MET A 144 -13.20 18.36 8.98
CA MET A 144 -13.27 18.49 10.43
C MET A 144 -14.64 19.03 10.87
N ASP A 145 -15.19 19.98 10.14
CA ASP A 145 -16.52 20.58 10.42
C ASP A 145 -17.63 19.52 10.26
N VAL A 146 -17.60 18.73 9.21
CA VAL A 146 -18.54 17.61 9.01
C VAL A 146 -18.43 16.55 10.10
N CYS A 147 -17.20 16.25 10.55
CA CYS A 147 -17.01 15.35 11.69
C CYS A 147 -17.53 15.95 13.00
N ALA A 148 -17.32 17.23 13.23
CA ALA A 148 -17.79 17.94 14.43
C ALA A 148 -19.32 18.08 14.46
N ALA A 149 -19.96 18.21 13.29
CA ALA A 149 -21.42 18.24 13.16
C ALA A 149 -22.09 16.88 13.37
N ASP A 150 -21.34 15.77 13.39
CA ASP A 150 -21.87 14.43 13.66
C ASP A 150 -21.90 14.19 15.19
N PRO A 151 -23.09 14.20 15.85
CA PRO A 151 -23.18 14.05 17.30
C PRO A 151 -22.86 12.64 17.80
N ARG A 152 -22.70 11.69 16.89
CA ARG A 152 -22.38 10.31 17.23
C ARG A 152 -20.89 10.16 17.56
N PRO A 153 -20.50 9.13 18.32
CA PRO A 153 -19.09 8.82 18.59
C PRO A 153 -18.22 8.68 17.36
N GLN A 154 -18.83 8.31 16.23
CA GLN A 154 -18.15 8.23 14.93
C GLN A 154 -17.58 9.59 14.50
N GLY A 155 -18.24 10.72 14.83
CA GLY A 155 -17.74 12.05 14.52
C GLY A 155 -16.39 12.30 15.15
N LEU A 156 -16.25 12.08 16.45
CA LEU A 156 -14.99 12.24 17.19
C LEU A 156 -13.89 11.29 16.68
N ARG A 157 -14.25 10.01 16.50
CA ARG A 157 -13.30 9.01 16.00
C ARG A 157 -12.78 9.35 14.59
N ASP A 158 -13.68 9.69 13.69
CA ASP A 158 -13.35 9.95 12.29
C ASP A 158 -12.53 11.23 12.16
N ALA A 159 -12.84 12.27 12.98
CA ALA A 159 -12.02 13.47 13.08
C ALA A 159 -10.58 13.15 13.50
N ALA A 160 -10.41 12.35 14.55
CA ALA A 160 -9.10 11.93 15.02
C ALA A 160 -8.32 11.14 13.97
N ILE A 161 -8.98 10.18 13.29
CA ILE A 161 -8.37 9.37 12.23
C ILE A 161 -7.89 10.27 11.07
N ILE A 162 -8.75 11.15 10.57
CA ILE A 162 -8.42 12.05 9.45
C ILE A 162 -7.30 13.01 9.85
N ALA A 163 -7.39 13.59 11.06
CA ALA A 163 -6.39 14.52 11.57
C ALA A 163 -5.00 13.87 11.67
N ILE A 164 -4.92 12.67 12.22
CA ILE A 164 -3.65 11.94 12.34
C ILE A 164 -3.13 11.48 10.97
N LEU A 165 -3.97 10.96 10.10
CA LEU A 165 -3.54 10.56 8.75
C LEU A 165 -2.97 11.73 7.95
N TYR A 166 -3.63 12.89 8.00
CA TYR A 166 -3.19 14.08 7.29
C TYR A 166 -2.02 14.77 7.99
N GLY A 167 -2.07 14.92 9.32
CA GLY A 167 -1.08 15.68 10.10
C GLY A 167 0.27 14.97 10.23
N SER A 168 0.31 13.63 10.19
CA SER A 168 1.55 12.84 10.32
C SER A 168 1.98 12.16 9.03
N GLY A 169 1.16 12.20 7.98
CA GLY A 169 1.37 11.43 6.77
C GLY A 169 1.40 9.91 6.98
N MET A 170 0.76 9.40 8.02
CA MET A 170 0.71 7.99 8.39
C MET A 170 0.00 7.15 7.32
N ARG A 171 0.45 5.90 7.14
CA ARG A 171 -0.28 4.95 6.31
C ARG A 171 -1.51 4.42 7.05
N LYS A 172 -2.60 4.14 6.32
CA LYS A 172 -3.82 3.55 6.93
C LYS A 172 -3.54 2.27 7.73
N SER A 173 -2.55 1.48 7.32
CA SER A 173 -2.17 0.27 8.05
C SER A 173 -1.41 0.55 9.33
N GLU A 174 -0.66 1.62 9.39
CA GLU A 174 0.02 2.08 10.60
C GLU A 174 -1.03 2.55 11.62
N SER A 175 -1.98 3.39 11.22
CA SER A 175 -2.99 3.95 12.11
C SER A 175 -3.93 2.90 12.74
N VAL A 176 -4.32 1.85 12.01
CA VAL A 176 -5.17 0.80 12.59
C VAL A 176 -4.41 -0.18 13.49
N ASN A 177 -3.10 -0.28 13.33
CA ASN A 177 -2.28 -1.20 14.12
C ASN A 177 -1.72 -0.57 15.41
N MET A 178 -2.01 0.71 15.64
CA MET A 178 -1.56 1.41 16.84
C MET A 178 -2.36 1.02 18.07
N ASP A 179 -1.64 0.89 19.16
CA ASP A 179 -2.15 0.76 20.52
C ASP A 179 -1.94 2.07 21.29
N LEU A 180 -2.63 2.26 22.41
CA LEU A 180 -2.59 3.52 23.18
C LEU A 180 -1.20 3.86 23.68
N TRP A 181 -0.44 2.86 24.16
CA TRP A 181 0.90 3.06 24.70
C TRP A 181 1.90 3.65 23.70
N GLN A 182 1.56 3.57 22.40
CA GLN A 182 2.37 4.11 21.31
C GLN A 182 2.14 5.62 21.06
N VAL A 183 1.23 6.24 21.82
CA VAL A 183 0.86 7.65 21.68
C VAL A 183 1.47 8.44 22.82
N ASP A 184 2.36 9.37 22.50
CA ASP A 184 2.87 10.37 23.44
C ASP A 184 2.23 11.70 23.13
N VAL A 185 1.30 12.11 24.01
CA VAL A 185 0.52 13.34 23.84
C VAL A 185 1.39 14.57 24.09
N GLU A 186 2.30 14.52 25.07
CA GLU A 186 3.16 15.65 25.44
C GLU A 186 4.14 15.98 24.31
N GLN A 187 4.77 14.94 23.75
CA GLN A 187 5.70 15.10 22.64
C GLN A 187 5.00 15.17 21.28
N ARG A 188 3.70 14.99 21.23
CA ARG A 188 2.90 14.89 20.00
C ARG A 188 3.50 13.91 19.01
N SER A 189 3.88 12.75 19.53
CA SER A 189 4.54 11.70 18.78
C SER A 189 3.76 10.38 18.80
N LEU A 190 3.98 9.58 17.75
CA LEU A 190 3.28 8.34 17.46
C LEU A 190 4.33 7.30 17.08
N GLN A 191 4.52 6.30 17.92
CA GLN A 191 5.40 5.17 17.60
C GLN A 191 4.67 4.20 16.70
N VAL A 192 5.17 3.96 15.49
CA VAL A 192 4.52 3.09 14.49
C VAL A 192 5.45 1.99 14.03
N LEU A 193 4.87 0.84 13.74
CA LEU A 193 5.57 -0.27 13.10
C LEU A 193 5.47 -0.13 11.58
N GLY A 194 6.57 0.26 10.95
CA GLY A 194 6.67 0.46 9.51
C GLY A 194 6.88 -0.85 8.74
N LYS A 195 7.02 -0.71 7.41
CA LYS A 195 7.31 -1.85 6.53
C LYS A 195 8.65 -2.51 6.91
N GLY A 196 8.64 -3.83 7.06
CA GLY A 196 9.82 -4.60 7.45
C GLY A 196 10.07 -4.61 8.96
N ASN A 197 9.04 -4.42 9.76
CA ASN A 197 9.09 -4.46 11.23
C ASN A 197 10.00 -3.39 11.85
N LYS A 198 10.15 -2.24 11.17
CA LYS A 198 10.97 -1.13 11.69
C LYS A 198 10.11 -0.22 12.56
N GLU A 199 10.57 0.04 13.76
CA GLU A 199 9.97 1.06 14.61
C GLU A 199 10.31 2.45 14.09
N LEU A 200 9.30 3.30 13.99
CA LEU A 200 9.40 4.65 13.46
C LEU A 200 8.61 5.60 14.35
N ILE A 201 9.13 6.79 14.55
CA ILE A 201 8.42 7.86 15.27
C ILE A 201 7.85 8.84 14.23
N LYS A 202 6.58 9.15 14.36
CA LYS A 202 5.89 10.17 13.58
C LYS A 202 5.42 11.28 14.47
N PHE A 203 5.47 12.49 13.97
CA PHE A 203 4.96 13.67 14.64
C PHE A 203 3.70 14.19 13.95
N ALA A 204 2.79 14.78 14.72
CA ALA A 204 1.63 15.46 14.18
C ALA A 204 1.47 16.83 14.84
N PRO A 205 0.84 17.81 14.15
CA PRO A 205 0.64 19.15 14.69
C PRO A 205 -0.36 19.17 15.86
N ALA A 206 -0.30 20.19 16.69
CA ALA A 206 -1.16 20.34 17.87
C ALA A 206 -2.64 20.13 17.56
N TRP A 207 -3.17 20.78 16.51
CA TRP A 207 -4.59 20.65 16.14
C TRP A 207 -5.00 19.19 15.85
N ALA A 208 -4.09 18.34 15.35
CA ALA A 208 -4.38 16.93 15.10
C ALA A 208 -4.40 16.13 16.40
N PHE A 209 -3.53 16.45 17.34
CA PHE A 209 -3.55 15.89 18.69
C PHE A 209 -4.78 16.32 19.49
N GLU A 210 -5.25 17.56 19.38
CA GLU A 210 -6.52 17.99 19.97
C GLU A 210 -7.70 17.10 19.55
N LYS A 211 -7.77 16.72 18.26
CA LYS A 211 -8.80 15.79 17.77
C LYS A 211 -8.60 14.38 18.32
N LEU A 212 -7.36 13.94 18.42
CA LEU A 212 -7.02 12.65 19.00
C LEU A 212 -7.39 12.59 20.50
N GLU A 213 -7.04 13.61 21.26
CA GLU A 213 -7.35 13.70 22.69
C GLU A 213 -8.85 13.71 22.96
N ALA A 214 -9.64 14.44 22.15
CA ALA A 214 -11.09 14.40 22.24
C ALA A 214 -11.66 12.99 22.02
N TRP A 215 -11.11 12.25 21.07
CA TRP A 215 -11.46 10.83 20.88
C TRP A 215 -11.04 9.96 22.07
N LEU A 216 -9.81 10.15 22.58
CA LEU A 216 -9.30 9.38 23.71
C LEU A 216 -10.09 9.61 24.98
N ALA A 217 -10.46 10.85 25.25
CA ALA A 217 -11.31 11.20 26.40
C ALA A 217 -12.69 10.51 26.29
N PHE A 218 -13.34 10.62 25.12
CA PHE A 218 -14.62 9.96 24.87
C PHE A 218 -14.50 8.44 25.00
N ARG A 219 -13.46 7.86 24.39
CA ARG A 219 -13.20 6.42 24.43
C ARG A 219 -13.04 5.92 25.88
N ARG A 220 -12.21 6.59 26.68
CA ARG A 220 -11.99 6.23 28.09
C ARG A 220 -13.28 6.24 28.90
N ALA A 221 -14.16 7.21 28.67
CA ALA A 221 -15.42 7.34 29.38
C ALA A 221 -16.49 6.31 28.95
N ASN A 222 -16.32 5.65 27.78
CA ASN A 222 -17.36 4.81 27.18
C ASN A 222 -16.88 3.38 26.81
N LEU A 223 -15.67 2.99 27.21
CA LEU A 223 -15.24 1.61 27.09
C LEU A 223 -16.00 0.74 28.10
N PRO A 224 -16.34 -0.51 27.73
CA PRO A 224 -16.91 -1.46 28.68
C PRO A 224 -15.98 -1.68 29.87
N ASP A 225 -16.54 -1.83 31.06
CA ASP A 225 -15.80 -2.10 32.29
C ASP A 225 -14.83 -3.29 32.13
N GLY A 226 -13.65 -3.19 32.74
CA GLY A 226 -12.62 -4.21 32.75
C GLY A 226 -11.80 -4.30 31.45
N VAL A 227 -11.85 -3.28 30.59
CA VAL A 227 -10.88 -3.12 29.47
C VAL A 227 -9.66 -2.37 30.01
N GLU A 228 -8.53 -3.05 30.07
CA GLU A 228 -7.24 -2.42 30.37
C GLU A 228 -6.94 -1.34 29.32
N ASP A 229 -6.29 -0.25 29.74
CA ASP A 229 -6.08 0.97 28.95
C ASP A 229 -4.94 0.84 27.90
N ASP A 230 -4.44 -0.37 27.68
CA ASP A 230 -3.42 -0.73 26.69
C ASP A 230 -4.00 -1.15 25.32
N SER A 231 -5.32 -1.08 25.19
CA SER A 231 -6.05 -1.52 24.01
C SER A 231 -5.84 -0.59 22.81
N PHE A 232 -6.45 -0.93 21.71
CA PHE A 232 -6.32 -0.28 20.40
C PHE A 232 -6.64 1.21 20.42
N LEU A 233 -5.87 2.00 19.70
CA LEU A 233 -6.10 3.44 19.57
C LEU A 233 -7.49 3.74 18.96
N PHE A 234 -7.88 2.99 17.94
CA PHE A 234 -9.17 3.15 17.27
C PHE A 234 -10.00 1.88 17.33
N ASN A 235 -11.11 1.95 18.06
CA ASN A 235 -12.05 0.85 18.24
C ASN A 235 -13.17 0.89 17.19
N ARG A 236 -13.74 -0.28 16.94
CA ARG A 236 -14.98 -0.40 16.18
C ARG A 236 -16.15 0.14 17.02
N ILE A 237 -17.06 0.87 16.36
CA ILE A 237 -18.32 1.32 16.94
C ILE A 237 -19.44 0.56 16.24
N ARG A 238 -20.31 -0.11 17.00
CA ARG A 238 -21.49 -0.82 16.49
C ARG A 238 -22.73 0.09 16.42
N ARG A 239 -23.81 -0.43 15.82
CA ARG A 239 -25.13 0.21 15.88
C ARG A 239 -25.50 0.48 17.33
N GLY A 240 -26.15 1.62 17.59
CA GLY A 240 -26.44 2.08 18.96
C GLY A 240 -25.28 2.83 19.63
N ASN A 241 -24.22 3.19 18.85
CA ASN A 241 -23.10 4.01 19.30
C ASN A 241 -22.20 3.35 20.38
N HIS A 242 -22.25 2.04 20.50
CA HIS A 242 -21.43 1.30 21.47
C HIS A 242 -20.01 1.08 20.93
N ILE A 243 -19.01 1.52 21.67
CA ILE A 243 -17.61 1.18 21.43
C ILE A 243 -17.40 -0.29 21.75
N THR A 244 -16.73 -1.01 20.86
CA THR A 244 -16.40 -2.43 21.09
C THR A 244 -14.96 -2.60 21.47
N ARG A 245 -14.60 -3.81 21.95
CA ARG A 245 -13.21 -4.22 22.19
C ARG A 245 -12.46 -4.54 20.89
N ASP A 246 -13.15 -4.51 19.74
CA ASP A 246 -12.54 -4.87 18.46
C ASP A 246 -11.75 -3.69 17.90
N ARG A 247 -10.58 -4.00 17.35
CA ARG A 247 -9.78 -3.07 16.57
C ARG A 247 -10.53 -2.60 15.32
N LEU A 248 -10.37 -1.35 14.96
CA LEU A 248 -10.83 -0.84 13.67
C LEU A 248 -10.04 -1.51 12.53
N THR A 249 -10.70 -1.85 11.42
CA THR A 249 -10.04 -2.49 10.28
C THR A 249 -9.50 -1.48 9.26
N LYS A 250 -8.50 -1.89 8.48
CA LYS A 250 -8.01 -1.10 7.33
C LYS A 250 -9.11 -0.73 6.34
N HIS A 251 -10.12 -1.60 6.22
CA HIS A 251 -11.27 -1.37 5.36
C HIS A 251 -12.20 -0.30 5.92
N ALA A 252 -12.38 -0.27 7.24
CA ALA A 252 -13.17 0.77 7.90
C ALA A 252 -12.58 2.17 7.66
N ILE A 253 -11.26 2.35 7.70
CA ILE A 253 -10.61 3.65 7.37
C ILE A 253 -10.89 4.07 5.93
N TYR A 254 -10.91 3.11 4.99
CA TYR A 254 -11.31 3.39 3.62
C TYR A 254 -12.75 3.92 3.55
N TYR A 255 -13.69 3.26 4.23
CA TYR A 255 -15.08 3.73 4.27
C TYR A 255 -15.24 5.09 4.95
N ILE A 256 -14.51 5.35 6.04
CA ILE A 256 -14.51 6.65 6.72
C ILE A 256 -14.08 7.74 5.74
N ALA A 257 -12.94 7.57 5.07
CA ALA A 257 -12.46 8.54 4.10
C ALA A 257 -13.49 8.80 2.98
N LYS A 258 -14.08 7.73 2.43
CA LYS A 258 -15.12 7.82 1.39
C LYS A 258 -16.39 8.49 1.89
N GLN A 259 -16.87 8.12 3.06
CA GLN A 259 -18.11 8.66 3.62
C GLN A 259 -17.97 10.16 3.94
N ARG A 260 -16.90 10.54 4.66
CA ARG A 260 -16.65 11.95 5.01
C ARG A 260 -16.34 12.78 3.75
N GLY A 261 -15.60 12.21 2.81
CA GLY A 261 -15.35 12.84 1.52
C GLY A 261 -16.64 13.13 0.74
N ARG A 262 -17.58 12.19 0.68
CA ARG A 262 -18.89 12.41 0.03
C ARG A 262 -19.69 13.54 0.66
N GLN A 263 -19.59 13.71 1.97
CA GLN A 263 -20.29 14.79 2.69
C GLN A 263 -19.78 16.20 2.31
N VAL A 264 -18.52 16.28 1.86
CA VAL A 264 -17.90 17.51 1.31
C VAL A 264 -17.80 17.49 -0.23
N GLY A 265 -18.54 16.60 -0.90
CA GLY A 265 -18.61 16.53 -2.37
C GLY A 265 -17.33 15.99 -3.04
N VAL A 266 -16.41 15.34 -2.32
CA VAL A 266 -15.13 14.89 -2.85
C VAL A 266 -14.93 13.38 -2.62
N ASP A 267 -14.49 12.67 -3.65
CA ASP A 267 -14.12 11.27 -3.54
C ASP A 267 -12.70 11.13 -2.97
N ILE A 268 -12.58 10.84 -1.66
CA ILE A 268 -11.32 10.80 -0.92
C ILE A 268 -10.91 9.37 -0.61
N MET A 269 -9.62 9.09 -0.82
CA MET A 269 -8.96 7.84 -0.45
C MET A 269 -8.02 8.07 0.74
N PRO A 270 -7.81 7.09 1.63
CA PRO A 270 -6.87 7.25 2.75
C PRO A 270 -5.45 7.64 2.33
N HIS A 271 -5.03 7.25 1.13
CA HIS A 271 -3.70 7.60 0.61
C HIS A 271 -3.59 9.08 0.21
N ASP A 272 -4.72 9.75 -0.08
CA ASP A 272 -4.74 11.16 -0.44
C ASP A 272 -4.31 12.05 0.74
N PHE A 273 -4.64 11.67 1.98
CA PHE A 273 -4.14 12.37 3.18
C PHE A 273 -2.62 12.35 3.26
N ARG A 274 -2.02 11.17 3.09
CA ARG A 274 -0.57 11.03 3.09
C ARG A 274 0.09 11.73 1.91
N ARG A 275 -0.51 11.66 0.72
CA ARG A 275 -0.05 12.39 -0.45
C ARG A 275 0.00 13.88 -0.15
N SER A 276 -1.10 14.44 0.35
CA SER A 276 -1.22 15.86 0.66
C SER A 276 -0.22 16.31 1.73
N PHE A 277 0.04 15.48 2.74
CA PHE A 277 1.09 15.74 3.72
C PHE A 277 2.46 15.84 3.06
N ILE A 278 2.84 14.85 2.23
CA ILE A 278 4.16 14.80 1.59
C ILE A 278 4.33 15.98 0.63
N THR A 279 3.34 16.21 -0.25
CA THR A 279 3.36 17.35 -1.19
C THR A 279 3.55 18.66 -0.46
N ARG A 280 2.81 18.88 0.64
CA ARG A 280 2.93 20.09 1.44
C ARG A 280 4.31 20.27 2.07
N VAL A 281 4.89 19.19 2.63
CA VAL A 281 6.24 19.26 3.20
C VAL A 281 7.27 19.59 2.11
N ILE A 282 7.08 19.08 0.88
CA ILE A 282 7.94 19.45 -0.24
C ILE A 282 7.79 20.92 -0.61
N GLU A 283 6.55 21.43 -0.64
CA GLU A 283 6.24 22.84 -0.96
C GLU A 283 6.80 23.81 0.09
N GLU A 284 6.64 23.48 1.37
CA GLU A 284 7.02 24.37 2.50
C GLU A 284 8.51 24.24 2.88
N TYR A 285 9.14 23.11 2.57
CA TYR A 285 10.53 22.80 2.94
C TYR A 285 11.29 22.23 1.74
N ASP A 286 11.51 20.90 1.73
CA ASP A 286 12.22 20.21 0.65
C ASP A 286 11.89 18.70 0.60
N VAL A 287 12.38 18.05 -0.47
CA VAL A 287 12.20 16.63 -0.72
C VAL A 287 12.89 15.75 0.34
N SER A 288 14.03 16.18 0.89
CA SER A 288 14.80 15.43 1.89
C SER A 288 14.06 15.39 3.22
N ILE A 289 13.52 16.52 3.69
CA ILE A 289 12.68 16.58 4.89
C ILE A 289 11.42 15.74 4.69
N ALA A 290 10.76 15.87 3.53
CA ALA A 290 9.58 15.08 3.21
C ALA A 290 9.88 13.56 3.19
N GLN A 291 11.04 13.14 2.67
CA GLN A 291 11.47 11.75 2.69
C GLN A 291 11.62 11.23 4.12
N LYS A 292 12.28 12.00 4.99
CA LYS A 292 12.50 11.65 6.40
C LYS A 292 11.17 11.52 7.14
N LEU A 293 10.27 12.51 7.03
CA LEU A 293 8.97 12.50 7.70
C LEU A 293 8.03 11.42 7.16
N ALA A 294 8.07 11.14 5.86
CA ALA A 294 7.32 10.04 5.26
C ALA A 294 7.93 8.67 5.52
N HIS A 295 9.18 8.59 6.00
CA HIS A 295 9.97 7.36 6.11
C HIS A 295 10.00 6.56 4.79
N HIS A 296 10.31 7.24 3.68
CA HIS A 296 10.51 6.58 2.40
C HIS A 296 11.94 6.05 2.29
N ALA A 297 12.07 4.73 2.10
CA ALA A 297 13.38 4.10 1.93
C ALA A 297 14.11 4.58 0.64
N ASN A 298 13.34 4.97 -0.38
CA ASN A 298 13.86 5.47 -1.65
C ASN A 298 13.35 6.89 -1.90
N ILE A 299 14.26 7.83 -2.13
CA ILE A 299 13.95 9.23 -2.43
C ILE A 299 13.09 9.39 -3.69
N ALA A 300 13.26 8.53 -4.71
CA ALA A 300 12.43 8.56 -5.92
C ALA A 300 10.93 8.43 -5.61
N THR A 301 10.56 7.72 -4.52
CA THR A 301 9.18 7.66 -4.06
C THR A 301 8.71 9.04 -3.58
N THR A 302 9.55 9.84 -2.93
CA THR A 302 9.19 11.18 -2.46
C THR A 302 9.13 12.16 -3.63
N VAL A 303 10.08 12.10 -4.55
CA VAL A 303 10.11 12.93 -5.77
C VAL A 303 8.83 12.77 -6.59
N SER A 304 8.21 11.57 -6.62
CA SER A 304 6.93 11.37 -7.33
C SER A 304 5.74 12.16 -6.77
N TYR A 305 5.89 12.80 -5.61
CA TYR A 305 4.91 13.72 -5.00
C TYR A 305 5.25 15.19 -5.23
N ASP A 306 6.41 15.49 -5.82
CA ASP A 306 6.78 16.85 -6.18
C ASP A 306 5.97 17.28 -7.42
N VAL A 307 5.04 18.17 -7.21
CA VAL A 307 4.13 18.69 -8.25
C VAL A 307 4.50 20.10 -8.68
N ARG A 308 5.66 20.61 -8.24
CA ARG A 308 6.13 21.94 -8.63
C ARG A 308 6.35 21.96 -10.14
N ASP A 309 5.73 22.94 -10.79
CA ASP A 309 5.79 23.11 -12.22
C ASP A 309 7.04 23.92 -12.68
N ASP A 310 7.17 24.11 -13.97
CA ASP A 310 8.28 24.86 -14.53
C ASP A 310 8.24 26.36 -14.17
N ASN A 311 7.06 26.91 -13.83
CA ASN A 311 6.94 28.29 -13.38
C ASN A 311 7.54 28.47 -11.99
N GLU A 312 7.30 27.51 -11.07
CA GLU A 312 7.95 27.53 -9.76
C GLU A 312 9.46 27.35 -9.87
N ARG A 313 9.92 26.48 -10.79
CA ARG A 313 11.36 26.33 -11.07
C ARG A 313 11.99 27.64 -11.58
N ARG A 314 11.30 28.36 -12.46
CA ARG A 314 11.74 29.70 -12.93
C ARG A 314 11.79 30.69 -11.76
N ASN A 315 10.75 30.76 -10.95
CA ASN A 315 10.70 31.65 -9.78
C ASN A 315 11.84 31.40 -8.78
N VAL A 316 12.27 30.15 -8.62
CA VAL A 316 13.46 29.81 -7.83
C VAL A 316 14.71 30.36 -8.49
N THR A 317 14.86 30.17 -9.80
CA THR A 317 16.03 30.67 -10.55
C THR A 317 16.14 32.19 -10.53
N ASP A 318 15.00 32.89 -10.65
CA ASP A 318 14.92 34.36 -10.61
C ASP A 318 15.30 34.96 -9.25
N ARG A 319 15.33 34.15 -8.18
CA ARG A 319 15.75 34.55 -6.84
C ARG A 319 17.26 34.42 -6.60
N PHE A 320 18.03 33.86 -7.53
CA PHE A 320 19.47 33.88 -7.44
C PHE A 320 19.96 35.28 -7.65
N LEU A 321 20.40 35.96 -6.57
CA LEU A 321 21.06 37.23 -6.60
C LEU A 321 22.55 37.00 -6.94
N LEU A 322 23.11 37.85 -7.82
CA LEU A 322 24.52 37.90 -8.10
C LEU A 322 25.27 38.57 -6.95
#